data_38ffc9a546523d03f3feb18f4d27d39a
#
_entry.id   38ffc9a546523d03f3feb18f4d27d39a
#
_cell.length_a   1.000
_cell.length_b   1.000
_cell.length_c   1.000
_cell.angle_alpha   90.00
_cell.angle_beta   90.00
_cell.angle_gamma   90.00
#
_symmetry.space_group_name_H-M   'P 1'
#
loop_
_entity.id
_entity.type
_entity.pdbx_description
1 polymer ?
#
loop_
_entity_poly.entity_id
_entity_poly.type
_entity_poly.pdbx_seq_one_letter_code
_entity_poly.pdbx_strand_id
1 'polypeptide(L)'
;DKLDRQTLVSERMLRSVVSHKVNALNRQAVQIALVGLLGMPYCIWAFGMLNLSVLFRVVTVVFLALAVGYTWFSHRGLGSSAIANASLRQVGRRVARMKLLYARWLRFSLPFLGVWLSWFTLEILQQMEYSMEYRVGILCGGALGGLIGGFCGWLSYRRTQRLARAILDEIKGLDMIETDPA
;
A
#
# COMPACT_ATOMS: atom_id res chain seq x y z
N ASP A 1 9.26 -43.99 -1.38
CA ASP A 1 8.26 -43.94 -0.31
C ASP A 1 8.61 -43.02 0.87
N LYS A 2 9.85 -43.02 1.41
CA LYS A 2 10.28 -42.04 2.44
C LYS A 2 10.57 -40.67 1.87
N LEU A 3 11.18 -40.58 0.70
CA LEU A 3 11.48 -39.35 -0.02
C LEU A 3 10.18 -38.65 -0.44
N ASP A 4 9.19 -39.38 -0.96
CA ASP A 4 7.89 -38.83 -1.33
C ASP A 4 7.13 -38.24 -0.13
N ARG A 5 7.23 -38.89 1.03
CA ARG A 5 6.63 -38.33 2.26
C ARG A 5 7.35 -37.09 2.77
N GLN A 6 8.67 -37.00 2.63
CA GLN A 6 9.43 -35.82 3.03
C GLN A 6 9.14 -34.63 2.11
N THR A 7 9.03 -34.84 0.82
CA THR A 7 8.65 -33.79 -0.14
C THR A 7 7.23 -33.27 0.09
N LEU A 8 6.27 -34.16 0.33
CA LEU A 8 4.89 -33.80 0.65
C LEU A 8 4.75 -33.00 1.97
N VAL A 9 5.52 -33.37 3.00
CA VAL A 9 5.52 -32.65 4.28
C VAL A 9 6.16 -31.28 4.12
N SER A 10 7.28 -31.19 3.39
CA SER A 10 7.96 -29.93 3.09
C SER A 10 7.06 -28.97 2.29
N GLU A 11 6.38 -29.46 1.26
CA GLU A 11 5.45 -28.66 0.45
C GLU A 11 4.26 -28.14 1.27
N ARG A 12 3.68 -28.96 2.15
CA ARG A 12 2.59 -28.54 3.05
C ARG A 12 3.04 -27.49 4.05
N MET A 13 4.21 -27.63 4.66
CA MET A 13 4.78 -26.65 5.58
C MET A 13 5.01 -25.33 4.84
N LEU A 14 5.60 -25.36 3.67
CA LEU A 14 5.88 -24.19 2.86
C LEU A 14 4.58 -23.46 2.44
N ARG A 15 3.58 -24.21 2.01
CA ARG A 15 2.27 -23.69 1.67
C ARG A 15 1.62 -22.99 2.88
N SER A 16 1.76 -23.51 4.09
CA SER A 16 1.25 -22.87 5.30
C SER A 16 1.97 -21.56 5.61
N VAL A 17 3.31 -21.54 5.51
CA VAL A 17 4.14 -20.33 5.72
C VAL A 17 3.81 -19.24 4.68
N VAL A 18 3.74 -19.62 3.40
CA VAL A 18 3.39 -18.70 2.31
C VAL A 18 1.98 -18.13 2.53
N SER A 19 1.00 -18.97 2.87
CA SER A 19 -0.37 -18.52 3.13
C SER A 19 -0.45 -17.52 4.30
N HIS A 20 0.29 -17.76 5.37
CA HIS A 20 0.36 -16.87 6.52
C HIS A 20 0.97 -15.51 6.15
N LYS A 21 2.07 -15.49 5.39
CA LYS A 21 2.70 -14.24 4.91
C LYS A 21 1.78 -13.47 3.95
N VAL A 22 1.08 -14.15 3.05
CA VAL A 22 0.13 -13.50 2.13
C VAL A 22 -1.09 -12.96 2.88
N ASN A 23 -1.58 -13.66 3.89
CA ASN A 23 -2.65 -13.16 4.76
C ASN A 23 -2.24 -11.88 5.50
N ALA A 24 -0.98 -11.81 5.98
CA ALA A 24 -0.43 -10.59 6.58
C ALA A 24 -0.40 -9.42 5.59
N LEU A 25 -0.01 -9.67 4.32
CA LEU A 25 -0.06 -8.66 3.25
C LEU A 25 -1.47 -8.18 2.98
N ASN A 26 -2.44 -9.09 2.88
CA ASN A 26 -3.83 -8.76 2.62
C ASN A 26 -4.44 -7.94 3.78
N ARG A 27 -4.16 -8.31 5.03
CA ARG A 27 -4.59 -7.57 6.22
C ARG A 27 -4.05 -6.14 6.20
N GLN A 28 -2.79 -5.95 5.84
CA GLN A 28 -2.18 -4.63 5.72
C GLN A 28 -2.86 -3.79 4.62
N ALA A 29 -3.18 -4.39 3.47
CA ALA A 29 -3.89 -3.71 2.39
C ALA A 29 -5.30 -3.26 2.82
N VAL A 30 -6.03 -4.12 3.53
CA VAL A 30 -7.36 -3.78 4.08
C VAL A 30 -7.26 -2.62 5.07
N GLN A 31 -6.25 -2.62 5.94
CA GLN A 31 -6.03 -1.50 6.88
C GLN A 31 -5.76 -0.18 6.14
N ILE A 32 -4.90 -0.19 5.11
CA ILE A 32 -4.62 1.00 4.29
C ILE A 32 -5.89 1.48 3.57
N ALA A 33 -6.66 0.55 3.00
CA ALA A 33 -7.92 0.88 2.32
C ALA A 33 -8.96 1.49 3.29
N LEU A 34 -9.08 0.95 4.50
CA LEU A 34 -9.97 1.50 5.53
C LEU A 34 -9.55 2.91 5.96
N VAL A 35 -8.26 3.15 6.19
CA VAL A 35 -7.73 4.48 6.51
C VAL A 35 -8.02 5.45 5.36
N GLY A 36 -7.82 5.05 4.12
CA GLY A 36 -8.13 5.87 2.95
C GLY A 36 -9.64 6.19 2.84
N LEU A 37 -10.49 5.19 3.08
CA LEU A 37 -11.94 5.36 3.03
C LEU A 37 -12.46 6.31 4.12
N LEU A 38 -11.95 6.18 5.35
CA LEU A 38 -12.27 7.09 6.47
C LEU A 38 -11.65 8.48 6.28
N GLY A 39 -10.51 8.55 5.61
CA GLY A 39 -9.84 9.81 5.28
C GLY A 39 -10.64 10.70 4.33
N MET A 40 -11.44 10.13 3.42
CA MET A 40 -12.22 10.91 2.45
C MET A 40 -13.22 11.87 3.14
N PRO A 41 -14.17 11.40 3.97
CA PRO A 41 -15.11 12.29 4.64
C PRO A 41 -14.41 13.26 5.60
N TYR A 42 -13.32 12.81 6.25
CA TYR A 42 -12.51 13.68 7.10
C TYR A 42 -11.89 14.83 6.29
N CYS A 43 -11.30 14.55 5.12
CA CYS A 43 -10.74 15.60 4.26
C CYS A 43 -11.81 16.57 3.76
N ILE A 44 -13.00 16.09 3.38
CA ILE A 44 -14.11 16.96 2.96
C ILE A 44 -14.48 17.91 4.08
N TRP A 45 -14.64 17.40 5.30
CA TRP A 45 -15.00 18.18 6.46
C TRP A 45 -13.89 19.19 6.84
N ALA A 46 -12.66 18.71 7.04
CA ALA A 46 -11.52 19.52 7.48
C ALA A 46 -11.19 20.64 6.48
N PHE A 47 -11.17 20.32 5.18
CA PHE A 47 -10.89 21.31 4.13
C PHE A 47 -12.07 22.27 3.89
N GLY A 48 -13.29 21.83 4.26
CA GLY A 48 -14.45 22.73 4.33
C GLY A 48 -14.30 23.77 5.43
N MET A 49 -13.85 23.35 6.61
CA MET A 49 -13.58 24.25 7.75
C MET A 49 -12.45 25.25 7.45
N LEU A 50 -11.49 24.86 6.63
CA LEU A 50 -10.39 25.71 6.17
C LEU A 50 -10.76 26.58 4.97
N ASN A 51 -12.01 26.59 4.50
CA ASN A 51 -12.48 27.33 3.33
C ASN A 51 -11.63 27.09 2.06
N LEU A 52 -11.02 25.89 1.92
CA LEU A 52 -10.28 25.55 0.71
C LEU A 52 -11.22 25.42 -0.49
N SER A 53 -10.71 25.66 -1.68
CA SER A 53 -11.49 25.63 -2.92
C SER A 53 -12.19 24.29 -3.13
N VAL A 54 -13.37 24.32 -3.72
CA VAL A 54 -14.14 23.12 -4.06
C VAL A 54 -13.30 22.20 -4.96
N LEU A 55 -12.54 22.79 -5.90
CA LEU A 55 -11.69 22.07 -6.81
C LEU A 55 -10.61 21.27 -6.04
N PHE A 56 -9.93 21.90 -5.07
CA PHE A 56 -8.93 21.23 -4.23
C PHE A 56 -9.53 20.03 -3.46
N ARG A 57 -10.71 20.22 -2.88
CA ARG A 57 -11.44 19.16 -2.16
C ARG A 57 -11.78 17.98 -3.06
N VAL A 58 -12.33 18.25 -4.25
CA VAL A 58 -12.70 17.23 -5.24
C VAL A 58 -11.46 16.45 -5.69
N VAL A 59 -10.39 17.15 -6.08
CA VAL A 59 -9.13 16.51 -6.53
C VAL A 59 -8.56 15.62 -5.42
N THR A 60 -8.59 16.07 -4.17
CA THR A 60 -8.10 15.26 -3.04
C THR A 60 -8.93 13.98 -2.84
N VAL A 61 -10.26 14.09 -2.88
CA VAL A 61 -11.15 12.93 -2.71
C VAL A 61 -10.98 11.95 -3.87
N VAL A 62 -10.90 12.45 -5.11
CA VAL A 62 -10.66 11.62 -6.30
C VAL A 62 -9.31 10.90 -6.19
N PHE A 63 -8.26 11.59 -5.77
CA PHE A 63 -6.96 10.96 -5.58
C PHE A 63 -6.98 9.87 -4.50
N LEU A 64 -7.63 10.10 -3.36
CA LEU A 64 -7.81 9.10 -2.31
C LEU A 64 -8.62 7.90 -2.81
N ALA A 65 -9.69 8.13 -3.55
CA ALA A 65 -10.49 7.08 -4.16
C ALA A 65 -9.68 6.22 -5.13
N LEU A 66 -8.86 6.87 -5.99
CA LEU A 66 -7.93 6.18 -6.89
C LEU A 66 -6.89 5.37 -6.12
N ALA A 67 -6.34 5.90 -5.02
CA ALA A 67 -5.37 5.20 -4.18
C ALA A 67 -5.98 3.94 -3.54
N VAL A 68 -7.20 4.05 -3.00
CA VAL A 68 -7.94 2.91 -2.42
C VAL A 68 -8.27 1.88 -3.51
N GLY A 69 -8.81 2.33 -4.65
CA GLY A 69 -9.14 1.46 -5.78
C GLY A 69 -7.91 0.74 -6.34
N TYR A 70 -6.78 1.45 -6.46
CA TYR A 70 -5.52 0.85 -6.92
C TYR A 70 -4.97 -0.17 -5.92
N THR A 71 -5.06 0.10 -4.62
CA THR A 71 -4.69 -0.85 -3.57
C THR A 71 -5.54 -2.11 -3.67
N TRP A 72 -6.86 -1.97 -3.80
CA TRP A 72 -7.79 -3.09 -3.99
C TRP A 72 -7.46 -3.91 -5.25
N PHE A 73 -7.25 -3.23 -6.38
CA PHE A 73 -6.88 -3.87 -7.64
C PHE A 73 -5.55 -4.63 -7.54
N SER A 74 -4.55 -4.06 -6.88
CA SER A 74 -3.23 -4.68 -6.70
C SER A 74 -3.28 -5.96 -5.86
N HIS A 75 -4.22 -6.04 -4.91
CA HIS A 75 -4.42 -7.21 -4.04
C HIS A 75 -5.45 -8.22 -4.58
N ARG A 76 -6.11 -7.92 -5.70
CA ARG A 76 -7.09 -8.81 -6.30
C ARG A 76 -6.44 -10.14 -6.70
N GLY A 77 -6.94 -11.23 -6.14
CA GLY A 77 -6.42 -12.59 -6.38
C GLY A 77 -5.37 -13.07 -5.36
N LEU A 78 -5.06 -12.28 -4.32
CA LEU A 78 -4.25 -12.70 -3.16
C LEU A 78 -5.13 -13.06 -1.95
N GLY A 79 -6.44 -13.25 -2.13
CA GLY A 79 -7.35 -13.70 -1.07
C GLY A 79 -7.03 -15.13 -0.63
N SER A 80 -7.36 -15.47 0.64
CA SER A 80 -7.09 -16.79 1.25
C SER A 80 -7.66 -17.96 0.45
N SER A 81 -8.86 -17.82 -0.10
CA SER A 81 -9.50 -18.82 -0.96
C SER A 81 -8.80 -19.00 -2.31
N ALA A 82 -8.29 -17.91 -2.88
CA ALA A 82 -7.58 -17.95 -4.16
C ALA A 82 -6.17 -18.56 -4.04
N ILE A 83 -5.59 -18.57 -2.84
CA ILE A 83 -4.27 -19.17 -2.54
C ILE A 83 -4.41 -20.65 -2.23
N ALA A 84 -5.48 -21.04 -1.55
CA ALA A 84 -5.72 -22.45 -1.19
C ALA A 84 -5.77 -23.36 -2.44
N ASN A 85 -6.30 -22.84 -3.55
CA ASN A 85 -6.49 -23.58 -4.80
C ASN A 85 -5.43 -23.26 -5.89
N ALA A 86 -4.47 -22.34 -5.60
CA ALA A 86 -3.45 -21.94 -6.57
C ALA A 86 -2.16 -22.75 -6.38
N SER A 87 -1.44 -23.00 -7.50
CA SER A 87 -0.08 -23.52 -7.42
C SER A 87 0.87 -22.45 -6.84
N LEU A 88 1.94 -22.88 -6.15
CA LEU A 88 2.94 -21.97 -5.57
C LEU A 88 3.55 -21.04 -6.63
N ARG A 89 3.75 -21.53 -7.85
CA ARG A 89 4.21 -20.70 -9.00
C ARG A 89 3.20 -19.60 -9.37
N GLN A 90 1.90 -19.89 -9.30
CA GLN A 90 0.87 -18.86 -9.55
C GLN A 90 0.83 -17.81 -8.45
N VAL A 91 0.99 -18.20 -7.19
CA VAL A 91 1.11 -17.28 -6.05
C VAL A 91 2.33 -16.38 -6.23
N GLY A 92 3.48 -16.93 -6.59
CA GLY A 92 4.71 -16.18 -6.87
C GLY A 92 4.52 -15.12 -7.96
N ARG A 93 3.89 -15.48 -9.09
CA ARG A 93 3.59 -14.52 -10.17
C ARG A 93 2.67 -13.39 -9.73
N ARG A 94 1.65 -13.70 -8.91
CA ARG A 94 0.72 -12.67 -8.37
C ARG A 94 1.43 -11.72 -7.41
N VAL A 95 2.28 -12.24 -6.52
CA VAL A 95 3.08 -11.42 -5.60
C VAL A 95 4.08 -10.54 -6.36
N ALA A 96 4.76 -11.09 -7.37
CA ALA A 96 5.68 -10.33 -8.22
C ALA A 96 4.96 -9.20 -8.97
N ARG A 97 3.76 -9.47 -9.53
CA ARG A 97 2.93 -8.45 -10.18
C ARG A 97 2.51 -7.36 -9.20
N MET A 98 2.05 -7.72 -8.00
CA MET A 98 1.70 -6.76 -6.95
C MET A 98 2.88 -5.85 -6.62
N LYS A 99 4.09 -6.40 -6.44
CA LYS A 99 5.30 -5.63 -6.17
C LYS A 99 5.60 -4.60 -7.26
N LEU A 100 5.46 -4.97 -8.53
CA LEU A 100 5.65 -4.06 -9.67
C LEU A 100 4.59 -2.94 -9.70
N LEU A 101 3.33 -3.28 -9.45
CA LEU A 101 2.24 -2.31 -9.38
C LEU A 101 2.50 -1.28 -8.27
N TYR A 102 2.89 -1.72 -7.07
CA TYR A 102 3.23 -0.81 -5.97
C TYR A 102 4.40 0.12 -6.31
N ALA A 103 5.44 -0.39 -6.94
CA ALA A 103 6.59 0.43 -7.35
C ALA A 103 6.17 1.48 -8.41
N ARG A 104 5.30 1.10 -9.37
CA ARG A 104 4.76 2.00 -10.38
C ARG A 104 3.88 3.08 -9.74
N TRP A 105 2.98 2.69 -8.84
CA TRP A 105 2.12 3.62 -8.11
C TRP A 105 2.94 4.67 -7.35
N LEU A 106 3.96 4.25 -6.62
CA LEU A 106 4.81 5.16 -5.85
C LEU A 106 5.50 6.20 -6.74
N ARG A 107 5.93 5.79 -7.94
CA ARG A 107 6.56 6.71 -8.91
C ARG A 107 5.61 7.83 -9.37
N PHE A 108 4.31 7.55 -9.47
CA PHE A 108 3.30 8.54 -9.85
C PHE A 108 2.77 9.34 -8.65
N SER A 109 2.59 8.70 -7.51
CA SER A 109 2.00 9.35 -6.33
C SER A 109 2.94 10.35 -5.67
N LEU A 110 4.27 10.15 -5.72
CA LEU A 110 5.24 11.08 -5.14
C LEU A 110 5.25 12.47 -5.81
N PRO A 111 5.36 12.59 -7.16
CA PRO A 111 5.26 13.89 -7.82
C PRO A 111 3.89 14.55 -7.60
N PHE A 112 2.81 13.76 -7.68
CA PHE A 112 1.48 14.26 -7.40
C PHE A 112 1.37 14.84 -6.00
N LEU A 113 1.91 14.17 -4.99
CA LEU A 113 1.92 14.65 -3.60
C LEU A 113 2.69 15.97 -3.47
N GLY A 114 3.80 16.13 -4.20
CA GLY A 114 4.55 17.39 -4.24
C GLY A 114 3.72 18.56 -4.79
N VAL A 115 3.06 18.33 -5.93
CA VAL A 115 2.16 19.34 -6.55
C VAL A 115 0.98 19.65 -5.63
N TRP A 116 0.37 18.62 -5.03
CA TRP A 116 -0.75 18.77 -4.11
C TRP A 116 -0.37 19.57 -2.86
N LEU A 117 0.80 19.30 -2.24
CA LEU A 117 1.30 20.07 -1.11
C LEU A 117 1.58 21.52 -1.47
N SER A 118 2.16 21.78 -2.64
CA SER A 118 2.39 23.14 -3.13
C SER A 118 1.07 23.89 -3.33
N TRP A 119 0.08 23.23 -3.91
CA TRP A 119 -1.25 23.82 -4.08
C TRP A 119 -1.93 24.10 -2.74
N PHE A 120 -1.89 23.15 -1.80
CA PHE A 120 -2.38 23.35 -0.45
C PHE A 120 -1.76 24.59 0.21
N THR A 121 -0.43 24.71 0.13
CA THR A 121 0.30 25.85 0.68
C THR A 121 -0.15 27.16 0.06
N LEU A 122 -0.31 27.21 -1.27
CA LEU A 122 -0.76 28.40 -1.98
C LEU A 122 -2.18 28.80 -1.57
N GLU A 123 -3.12 27.85 -1.46
CA GLU A 123 -4.48 28.14 -1.03
C GLU A 123 -4.52 28.72 0.40
N ILE A 124 -3.74 28.16 1.33
CA ILE A 124 -3.67 28.69 2.69
C ILE A 124 -3.06 30.09 2.74
N LEU A 125 -2.03 30.35 1.94
CA LEU A 125 -1.39 31.67 1.91
C LEU A 125 -2.28 32.74 1.28
N GLN A 126 -3.14 32.38 0.33
CA GLN A 126 -4.07 33.29 -0.34
C GLN A 126 -5.27 33.68 0.53
N GLN A 127 -5.52 32.96 1.62
CA GLN A 127 -6.64 33.26 2.52
C GLN A 127 -6.35 34.49 3.39
N MET A 128 -6.84 35.64 2.96
CA MET A 128 -6.62 36.92 3.66
C MET A 128 -7.39 37.04 4.98
N GLU A 129 -8.44 36.24 5.18
CA GLU A 129 -9.27 36.26 6.40
C GLU A 129 -8.55 35.74 7.65
N TYR A 130 -7.51 34.93 7.48
CA TYR A 130 -6.76 34.36 8.59
C TYR A 130 -5.56 35.21 9.00
N SER A 131 -5.35 35.35 10.31
CA SER A 131 -4.15 35.98 10.83
C SER A 131 -2.90 35.20 10.37
N MET A 132 -1.75 35.91 10.30
CA MET A 132 -0.48 35.29 9.89
C MET A 132 -0.11 34.09 10.80
N GLU A 133 -0.34 34.23 12.11
CA GLU A 133 -0.05 33.19 13.11
C GLU A 133 -0.90 31.93 12.84
N TYR A 134 -2.16 32.08 12.49
CA TYR A 134 -3.05 30.95 12.18
C TYR A 134 -2.62 30.23 10.90
N ARG A 135 -2.26 30.97 9.84
CA ARG A 135 -1.71 30.38 8.60
C ARG A 135 -0.44 29.59 8.84
N VAL A 136 0.50 30.15 9.60
CA VAL A 136 1.74 29.46 9.99
C VAL A 136 1.44 28.21 10.80
N GLY A 137 0.50 28.27 11.74
CA GLY A 137 0.07 27.12 12.52
C GLY A 137 -0.45 25.96 11.65
N ILE A 138 -1.32 26.27 10.67
CA ILE A 138 -1.85 25.28 9.71
C ILE A 138 -0.73 24.65 8.88
N LEU A 139 0.18 25.49 8.35
CA LEU A 139 1.29 25.01 7.52
C LEU A 139 2.27 24.15 8.31
N CYS A 140 2.60 24.56 9.54
CA CYS A 140 3.43 23.74 10.42
C CYS A 140 2.75 22.42 10.78
N GLY A 141 1.47 22.44 11.13
CA GLY A 141 0.67 21.24 11.40
C GLY A 141 0.59 20.32 10.18
N GLY A 142 0.37 20.89 9.00
CA GLY A 142 0.37 20.16 7.73
C GLY A 142 1.73 19.54 7.40
N ALA A 143 2.81 20.27 7.60
CA ALA A 143 4.18 19.77 7.40
C ALA A 143 4.50 18.61 8.35
N LEU A 144 4.21 18.75 9.66
CA LEU A 144 4.40 17.69 10.65
C LEU A 144 3.55 16.47 10.33
N GLY A 145 2.26 16.65 10.00
CA GLY A 145 1.37 15.57 9.59
C GLY A 145 1.87 14.88 8.33
N GLY A 146 2.37 15.63 7.35
CA GLY A 146 2.97 15.10 6.12
C GLY A 146 4.24 14.29 6.39
N LEU A 147 5.11 14.75 7.28
CA LEU A 147 6.32 14.01 7.67
C LEU A 147 5.97 12.69 8.38
N ILE A 148 5.04 12.73 9.36
CA ILE A 148 4.60 11.54 10.08
C ILE A 148 3.91 10.57 9.12
N GLY A 149 2.99 11.04 8.28
CA GLY A 149 2.28 10.23 7.30
C GLY A 149 3.24 9.63 6.26
N GLY A 150 4.20 10.42 5.77
CA GLY A 150 5.24 9.97 4.84
C GLY A 150 6.13 8.89 5.45
N PHE A 151 6.55 9.06 6.71
CA PHE A 151 7.35 8.07 7.44
C PHE A 151 6.58 6.77 7.66
N CYS A 152 5.32 6.84 8.10
CA CYS A 152 4.45 5.67 8.25
C CYS A 152 4.22 4.97 6.90
N GLY A 153 3.99 5.73 5.83
CA GLY A 153 3.85 5.21 4.47
C GLY A 153 5.12 4.49 3.99
N TRP A 154 6.29 5.07 4.25
CA TRP A 154 7.58 4.47 3.91
C TRP A 154 7.87 3.18 4.69
N LEU A 155 7.56 3.15 6.00
CA LEU A 155 7.67 1.94 6.81
C LEU A 155 6.74 0.83 6.29
N SER A 156 5.49 1.19 5.97
CA SER A 156 4.50 0.28 5.39
C SER A 156 4.99 -0.28 4.04
N TYR A 157 5.50 0.58 3.17
CA TYR A 157 6.10 0.18 1.88
C TYR A 157 7.28 -0.77 2.08
N ARG A 158 8.22 -0.45 2.97
CA ARG A 158 9.37 -1.34 3.28
C ARG A 158 8.92 -2.69 3.80
N ARG A 159 7.92 -2.73 4.69
CA ARG A 159 7.36 -3.97 5.23
C ARG A 159 6.74 -4.82 4.13
N THR A 160 5.92 -4.23 3.26
CA THR A 160 5.32 -4.91 2.10
C THR A 160 6.37 -5.49 1.17
N GLN A 161 7.42 -4.72 0.86
CA GLN A 161 8.51 -5.17 0.00
C GLN A 161 9.32 -6.32 0.62
N ARG A 162 9.56 -6.29 1.94
CA ARG A 162 10.26 -7.38 2.65
C ARG A 162 9.44 -8.67 2.63
N LEU A 163 8.14 -8.58 2.94
CA LEU A 163 7.24 -9.74 2.91
C LEU A 163 7.14 -10.33 1.49
N ALA A 164 7.00 -9.49 0.48
CA ALA A 164 6.95 -9.94 -0.92
C ALA A 164 8.26 -10.63 -1.36
N ARG A 165 9.43 -10.10 -0.96
CA ARG A 165 10.73 -10.74 -1.24
C ARG A 165 10.82 -12.09 -0.52
N ALA A 166 10.52 -12.15 0.77
CA ALA A 166 10.58 -13.39 1.54
C ALA A 166 9.70 -14.51 0.95
N ILE A 167 8.52 -14.16 0.39
CA ILE A 167 7.66 -15.12 -0.31
C ILE A 167 8.31 -15.59 -1.62
N LEU A 168 8.87 -14.67 -2.40
CA LEU A 168 9.50 -15.00 -3.68
C LEU A 168 10.78 -15.83 -3.51
N ASP A 169 11.58 -15.56 -2.48
CA ASP A 169 12.80 -16.28 -2.19
C ASP A 169 12.51 -17.73 -1.73
N GLU A 170 11.45 -17.92 -0.92
CA GLU A 170 10.98 -19.24 -0.51
C GLU A 170 10.48 -20.07 -1.69
N ILE A 171 9.76 -19.46 -2.64
CA ILE A 171 9.27 -20.14 -3.86
C ILE A 171 10.44 -20.50 -4.80
N LYS A 172 11.43 -19.62 -4.93
CA LYS A 172 12.63 -19.89 -5.75
C LYS A 172 13.49 -21.02 -5.19
N GLY A 173 13.59 -21.11 -3.86
CA GLY A 173 14.32 -22.21 -3.20
C GLY A 173 13.76 -23.58 -3.59
N LEU A 174 12.45 -23.69 -3.81
CA LEU A 174 11.81 -24.95 -4.26
C LEU A 174 12.14 -25.27 -5.71
N ASP A 175 12.09 -24.28 -6.61
CA ASP A 175 12.40 -24.50 -8.03
C ASP A 175 13.85 -25.01 -8.21
N MET A 176 14.78 -24.63 -7.31
CA MET A 176 16.16 -25.11 -7.36
C MET A 176 16.30 -26.56 -6.86
N ILE A 177 15.52 -26.96 -5.84
CA ILE A 177 15.53 -28.32 -5.30
C ILE A 177 14.89 -29.31 -6.30
N GLU A 178 13.91 -28.85 -7.08
CA GLU A 178 13.20 -29.67 -8.07
C GLU A 178 14.00 -29.84 -9.37
N THR A 179 14.96 -28.93 -9.65
CA THR A 179 15.80 -28.96 -10.88
C THR A 179 17.15 -29.65 -10.70
N ASP A 180 17.55 -29.98 -9.48
CA ASP A 180 18.81 -30.71 -9.19
C ASP A 180 18.50 -32.10 -8.59
N PRO A 181 18.07 -33.09 -9.42
CA PRO A 181 17.96 -34.49 -9.00
C PRO A 181 19.37 -35.06 -8.93
N ALA A 182 19.92 -35.23 -7.70
CA ALA A 182 21.16 -35.94 -7.45
C ALA A 182 21.10 -37.42 -7.90
#